data_ac4b4f70f25a23b43ed3ce8be68130c9
#
_entry.id   ac4b4f70f25a23b43ed3ce8be68130c9
#
_cell.length_a   1.000
_cell.length_b   1.000
_cell.length_c   1.000
_cell.angle_alpha   90.00
_cell.angle_beta   90.00
_cell.angle_gamma   90.00
#
_symmetry.space_group_name_H-M   'P 1'
#
loop_
_entity.id
_entity.type
_entity.pdbx_description
1 polymer ?
#
loop_
_entity_poly.entity_id
_entity_poly.type
_entity_poly.pdbx_seq_one_letter_code
_entity_poly.pdbx_strand_id
1 'polypeptide(L)'
;VSLSPDLVAAVQDFARLDRVLVATDFDGVLAPLVQDPMDSRPVDGGMPALTSLAELPGTTVALVSGRALGPLRELSGADPDGPLVLIGSHGAEDSRSESGLALDADQQELLETLGDELATLREEHPGLRVEEKPASRVVHTRGLPDDEARAALDAAQELGARHTALDVTPGKDVVELAVAHVGKGVALVALARDVDAQAVFYAGDDLTDEHGFEALADDPHTARALTVHVGDSDTSARHRVADEHEMVELLQTLLAARRG
;
A
#
# COMPACT_ATOMS: atom_id res chain seq x y z
N VAL A 1 6.27 0.65 28.84
CA VAL A 1 7.43 0.93 27.97
C VAL A 1 7.21 2.33 27.47
N SER A 2 8.22 3.18 27.37
CA SER A 2 8.07 4.56 26.91
C SER A 2 8.84 4.75 25.61
N LEU A 3 8.31 5.55 24.72
CA LEU A 3 8.96 5.93 23.47
C LEU A 3 10.40 6.42 23.70
N SER A 4 11.30 6.11 22.79
CA SER A 4 12.69 6.56 22.91
C SER A 4 12.76 8.10 22.83
N PRO A 5 13.67 8.75 23.58
CA PRO A 5 13.82 10.20 23.54
C PRO A 5 14.09 10.75 22.14
N ASP A 6 14.86 10.01 21.32
CA ASP A 6 15.19 10.39 19.95
C ASP A 6 13.94 10.37 19.04
N LEU A 7 13.08 9.36 19.20
CA LEU A 7 11.80 9.29 18.47
C LEU A 7 10.87 10.44 18.87
N VAL A 8 10.77 10.73 20.17
CA VAL A 8 9.95 11.86 20.67
C VAL A 8 10.45 13.18 20.10
N ALA A 9 11.77 13.40 20.05
CA ALA A 9 12.34 14.61 19.46
C ALA A 9 12.04 14.70 17.96
N ALA A 10 12.18 13.59 17.21
CA ALA A 10 11.86 13.53 15.79
C ALA A 10 10.38 13.82 15.51
N VAL A 11 9.48 13.30 16.34
CA VAL A 11 8.02 13.59 16.26
C VAL A 11 7.75 15.07 16.52
N GLN A 12 8.42 15.70 17.51
CA GLN A 12 8.26 17.12 17.79
C GLN A 12 8.73 18.00 16.63
N ASP A 13 9.84 17.64 15.98
CA ASP A 13 10.34 18.39 14.82
C ASP A 13 9.42 18.21 13.61
N PHE A 14 8.93 16.98 13.36
CA PHE A 14 7.93 16.69 12.32
C PHE A 14 6.63 17.48 12.55
N ALA A 15 6.16 17.54 13.80
CA ALA A 15 4.91 18.21 14.16
C ALA A 15 4.91 19.73 13.90
N ARG A 16 6.07 20.37 13.77
CA ARG A 16 6.21 21.81 13.50
C ARG A 16 6.04 22.18 12.02
N LEU A 17 6.01 21.21 11.14
CA LEU A 17 5.88 21.46 9.70
C LEU A 17 4.44 21.83 9.34
N ASP A 18 4.27 22.74 8.39
CA ASP A 18 2.94 23.26 8.02
C ASP A 18 2.09 22.21 7.32
N ARG A 19 2.70 21.43 6.42
CA ARG A 19 2.02 20.38 5.64
C ARG A 19 2.75 19.05 5.78
N VAL A 20 2.05 18.05 6.27
CA VAL A 20 2.60 16.71 6.50
C VAL A 20 1.65 15.62 6.03
N LEU A 21 2.23 14.52 5.60
CA LEU A 21 1.53 13.25 5.39
C LEU A 21 1.85 12.33 6.56
N VAL A 22 0.82 11.83 7.24
CA VAL A 22 0.91 10.78 8.25
C VAL A 22 0.30 9.52 7.67
N ALA A 23 1.10 8.52 7.40
CA ALA A 23 0.65 7.26 6.84
C ALA A 23 1.04 6.08 7.75
N THR A 24 0.20 5.06 7.82
CA THR A 24 0.48 3.81 8.54
C THR A 24 -0.02 2.62 7.73
N ASP A 25 0.65 1.47 7.85
CA ASP A 25 -0.01 0.21 7.55
C ASP A 25 -1.11 -0.07 8.59
N PHE A 26 -1.90 -1.10 8.35
CA PHE A 26 -3.02 -1.50 9.19
C PHE A 26 -2.68 -2.75 10.02
N ASP A 27 -2.41 -3.88 9.37
CA ASP A 27 -2.09 -5.15 10.03
C ASP A 27 -0.67 -5.11 10.60
N GLY A 28 -0.45 -5.59 11.82
CA GLY A 28 0.85 -5.54 12.51
C GLY A 28 1.26 -4.15 13.00
N VAL A 29 0.52 -3.08 12.63
CA VAL A 29 0.84 -1.69 12.99
C VAL A 29 -0.23 -1.05 13.86
N LEU A 30 -1.49 -1.12 13.45
CA LEU A 30 -2.65 -0.63 14.20
C LEU A 30 -3.50 -1.77 14.75
N ALA A 31 -3.48 -2.92 14.08
CA ALA A 31 -4.25 -4.11 14.42
C ALA A 31 -3.30 -5.30 14.54
N PRO A 32 -3.40 -6.11 15.60
CA PRO A 32 -2.58 -7.30 15.77
C PRO A 32 -2.76 -8.30 14.62
N LEU A 33 -1.67 -9.00 14.28
CA LEU A 33 -1.73 -10.11 13.33
C LEU A 33 -2.54 -11.27 13.95
N VAL A 34 -3.60 -11.69 13.26
CA VAL A 34 -4.52 -12.74 13.71
C VAL A 34 -4.63 -13.87 12.70
N GLN A 35 -5.12 -15.06 13.12
CA GLN A 35 -5.21 -16.24 12.24
C GLN A 35 -6.21 -16.05 11.10
N ASP A 36 -7.40 -15.51 11.39
CA ASP A 36 -8.36 -15.13 10.35
C ASP A 36 -8.18 -13.64 10.05
N PRO A 37 -7.70 -13.28 8.86
CA PRO A 37 -7.51 -11.88 8.50
C PRO A 37 -8.78 -11.02 8.64
N MET A 38 -9.98 -11.62 8.62
CA MET A 38 -11.24 -10.90 8.78
C MET A 38 -11.60 -10.60 10.25
N ASP A 39 -10.86 -11.18 11.20
CA ASP A 39 -10.98 -10.88 12.63
C ASP A 39 -10.06 -9.75 13.10
N SER A 40 -9.18 -9.25 12.23
CA SER A 40 -8.27 -8.15 12.55
C SER A 40 -9.05 -6.89 12.93
N ARG A 41 -8.70 -6.28 14.05
CA ARG A 41 -9.31 -5.02 14.53
C ARG A 41 -8.24 -4.12 15.12
N PRO A 42 -8.33 -2.81 14.87
CA PRO A 42 -7.37 -1.87 15.44
C PRO A 42 -7.45 -1.86 16.96
N VAL A 43 -6.30 -1.73 17.62
CA VAL A 43 -6.23 -1.54 19.07
C VAL A 43 -6.86 -0.20 19.45
N ASP A 44 -7.36 -0.14 20.69
CA ASP A 44 -8.06 1.03 21.20
C ASP A 44 -7.19 2.30 21.12
N GLY A 45 -7.77 3.36 20.57
CA GLY A 45 -7.12 4.68 20.46
C GLY A 45 -6.41 4.93 19.13
N GLY A 46 -6.05 3.92 18.34
CA GLY A 46 -5.34 4.06 17.07
C GLY A 46 -6.15 4.85 16.04
N MET A 47 -7.31 4.34 15.65
CA MET A 47 -8.18 5.02 14.68
C MET A 47 -8.67 6.40 15.15
N PRO A 48 -9.07 6.60 16.41
CA PRO A 48 -9.39 7.93 16.94
C PRO A 48 -8.24 8.92 16.85
N ALA A 49 -6.99 8.49 17.07
CA ALA A 49 -5.82 9.35 16.94
C ALA A 49 -5.59 9.78 15.48
N LEU A 50 -5.68 8.84 14.53
CA LEU A 50 -5.54 9.12 13.10
C LEU A 50 -6.65 10.06 12.60
N THR A 51 -7.91 9.81 12.97
CA THR A 51 -9.02 10.69 12.61
C THR A 51 -8.81 12.10 13.15
N SER A 52 -8.41 12.21 14.42
CA SER A 52 -8.11 13.52 15.03
C SER A 52 -6.92 14.22 14.37
N LEU A 53 -5.90 13.49 13.91
CA LEU A 53 -4.78 14.05 13.15
C LEU A 53 -5.26 14.59 11.79
N ALA A 54 -6.14 13.84 11.10
CA ALA A 54 -6.66 14.22 9.80
C ALA A 54 -7.55 15.48 9.84
N GLU A 55 -8.13 15.79 10.99
CA GLU A 55 -8.90 17.02 11.22
C GLU A 55 -8.02 18.27 11.45
N LEU A 56 -6.70 18.09 11.67
CA LEU A 56 -5.81 19.22 11.90
C LEU A 56 -5.40 19.88 10.57
N PRO A 57 -5.35 21.22 10.53
CA PRO A 57 -4.90 21.93 9.34
C PRO A 57 -3.51 21.46 8.87
N GLY A 58 -3.37 21.26 7.55
CA GLY A 58 -2.09 20.86 6.95
C GLY A 58 -1.68 19.42 7.25
N THR A 59 -2.58 18.58 7.75
CA THR A 59 -2.29 17.17 8.03
C THR A 59 -3.16 16.29 7.13
N THR A 60 -2.53 15.57 6.21
CA THR A 60 -3.17 14.48 5.48
C THR A 60 -2.86 13.16 6.19
N VAL A 61 -3.85 12.30 6.36
CA VAL A 61 -3.67 10.99 7.01
C VAL A 61 -4.11 9.87 6.08
N ALA A 62 -3.30 8.82 5.96
CA ALA A 62 -3.58 7.67 5.12
C ALA A 62 -3.37 6.33 5.85
N LEU A 63 -4.24 5.36 5.56
CA LEU A 63 -3.97 3.94 5.78
C LEU A 63 -3.50 3.32 4.46
N VAL A 64 -2.36 2.64 4.46
CA VAL A 64 -1.76 2.03 3.27
C VAL A 64 -1.55 0.55 3.54
N SER A 65 -2.37 -0.31 2.94
CA SER A 65 -2.45 -1.73 3.30
C SER A 65 -2.38 -2.66 2.08
N GLY A 66 -1.97 -3.90 2.31
CA GLY A 66 -2.13 -5.00 1.35
C GLY A 66 -3.58 -5.45 1.14
N ARG A 67 -4.48 -5.08 2.05
CA ARG A 67 -5.92 -5.35 1.92
C ARG A 67 -6.53 -4.52 0.81
N ALA A 68 -7.53 -5.08 0.13
CA ALA A 68 -8.38 -4.29 -0.76
C ALA A 68 -9.16 -3.21 0.02
N LEU A 69 -9.58 -2.13 -0.64
CA LEU A 69 -10.27 -0.99 -0.01
C LEU A 69 -11.51 -1.39 0.79
N GLY A 70 -12.33 -2.32 0.26
CA GLY A 70 -13.54 -2.78 0.94
C GLY A 70 -13.25 -3.38 2.33
N PRO A 71 -12.48 -4.48 2.42
CA PRO A 71 -12.02 -5.05 3.68
C PRO A 71 -11.27 -4.05 4.58
N LEU A 72 -10.37 -3.24 4.03
CA LEU A 72 -9.65 -2.24 4.83
C LEU A 72 -10.59 -1.26 5.51
N ARG A 73 -11.60 -0.76 4.79
CA ARG A 73 -12.62 0.15 5.33
C ARG A 73 -13.46 -0.53 6.41
N GLU A 74 -13.94 -1.75 6.15
CA GLU A 74 -14.75 -2.51 7.11
C GLU A 74 -14.00 -2.76 8.42
N LEU A 75 -12.75 -3.25 8.33
CA LEU A 75 -11.96 -3.67 9.49
C LEU A 75 -11.42 -2.48 10.29
N SER A 76 -11.01 -1.41 9.62
CA SER A 76 -10.56 -0.18 10.29
C SER A 76 -11.70 0.63 10.90
N GLY A 77 -12.94 0.45 10.41
CA GLY A 77 -14.07 1.29 10.78
C GLY A 77 -13.96 2.73 10.27
N ALA A 78 -13.13 2.98 9.24
CA ALA A 78 -12.97 4.30 8.65
C ALA A 78 -14.28 4.75 8.00
N ASP A 79 -14.71 5.98 8.34
CA ASP A 79 -15.89 6.59 7.75
C ASP A 79 -15.67 6.82 6.24
N PRO A 80 -16.56 6.33 5.35
CA PRO A 80 -16.47 6.55 3.91
C PRO A 80 -16.39 8.03 3.50
N ASP A 81 -17.06 8.88 4.25
CA ASP A 81 -17.11 10.33 4.04
C ASP A 81 -16.12 11.08 4.95
N GLY A 82 -15.28 10.33 5.67
CA GLY A 82 -14.32 10.88 6.61
C GLY A 82 -13.04 11.41 5.96
N PRO A 83 -12.16 12.03 6.76
CA PRO A 83 -10.96 12.69 6.25
C PRO A 83 -9.80 11.74 5.93
N LEU A 84 -9.92 10.42 6.22
CA LEU A 84 -8.83 9.47 6.03
C LEU A 84 -8.74 9.01 4.57
N VAL A 85 -7.54 9.06 4.01
CA VAL A 85 -7.25 8.42 2.72
C VAL A 85 -6.99 6.93 2.96
N LEU A 86 -7.65 6.06 2.20
CA LEU A 86 -7.38 4.63 2.22
C LEU A 86 -6.68 4.24 0.91
N ILE A 87 -5.55 3.59 1.03
CA ILE A 87 -4.80 3.01 -0.08
C ILE A 87 -4.76 1.51 0.14
N GLY A 88 -5.41 0.77 -0.75
CA GLY A 88 -5.54 -0.69 -0.69
C GLY A 88 -4.65 -1.41 -1.69
N SER A 89 -4.67 -2.75 -1.61
CA SER A 89 -3.99 -3.65 -2.56
C SER A 89 -2.55 -3.24 -2.84
N HIS A 90 -1.79 -2.94 -1.76
CA HIS A 90 -0.39 -2.46 -1.80
C HIS A 90 -0.18 -1.20 -2.65
N GLY A 91 -1.17 -0.33 -2.79
CA GLY A 91 -1.06 0.91 -3.57
C GLY A 91 -1.80 0.89 -4.90
N ALA A 92 -2.44 -0.22 -5.26
CA ALA A 92 -3.19 -0.34 -6.50
C ALA A 92 -4.59 0.30 -6.44
N GLU A 93 -5.12 0.50 -5.23
CA GLU A 93 -6.42 1.12 -5.00
C GLU A 93 -6.26 2.40 -4.16
N ASP A 94 -7.03 3.44 -4.52
CA ASP A 94 -7.04 4.74 -3.83
C ASP A 94 -8.48 5.20 -3.62
N SER A 95 -8.87 5.46 -2.37
CA SER A 95 -10.21 5.89 -2.01
C SER A 95 -10.60 7.28 -2.55
N ARG A 96 -9.64 8.07 -3.02
CA ARG A 96 -9.86 9.37 -3.64
C ARG A 96 -10.24 9.26 -5.13
N SER A 97 -9.94 8.12 -5.76
CA SER A 97 -10.27 7.86 -7.15
C SER A 97 -11.73 7.45 -7.30
N GLU A 98 -12.44 7.98 -8.32
CA GLU A 98 -13.82 7.60 -8.62
C GLU A 98 -13.96 6.12 -8.99
N SER A 99 -12.96 5.53 -9.64
CA SER A 99 -12.91 4.10 -9.96
C SER A 99 -12.47 3.23 -8.77
N GLY A 100 -11.94 3.83 -7.70
CA GLY A 100 -11.27 3.11 -6.61
C GLY A 100 -9.88 2.60 -6.98
N LEU A 101 -9.43 2.75 -8.22
CA LEU A 101 -8.11 2.31 -8.70
C LEU A 101 -7.13 3.49 -8.75
N ALA A 102 -5.89 3.24 -8.41
CA ALA A 102 -4.78 4.18 -8.54
C ALA A 102 -4.18 4.13 -9.97
N LEU A 103 -5.04 4.14 -10.99
CA LEU A 103 -4.68 4.06 -12.41
C LEU A 103 -5.22 5.28 -13.14
N ASP A 104 -4.45 5.79 -14.10
CA ASP A 104 -4.94 6.79 -15.04
C ASP A 104 -5.88 6.17 -16.12
N ALA A 105 -6.47 7.01 -16.98
CA ALA A 105 -7.45 6.56 -17.97
C ALA A 105 -6.85 5.59 -19.00
N ASP A 106 -5.61 5.83 -19.46
CA ASP A 106 -4.92 4.99 -20.44
C ASP A 106 -4.58 3.62 -19.84
N GLN A 107 -4.16 3.59 -18.57
CA GLN A 107 -3.90 2.35 -17.84
C GLN A 107 -5.17 1.55 -17.59
N GLN A 108 -6.30 2.21 -17.29
CA GLN A 108 -7.59 1.54 -17.13
C GLN A 108 -8.07 0.91 -18.45
N GLU A 109 -8.00 1.65 -19.57
CA GLU A 109 -8.35 1.14 -20.90
C GLU A 109 -7.47 -0.04 -21.31
N LEU A 110 -6.16 0.04 -21.02
CA LEU A 110 -5.23 -1.06 -21.29
C LEU A 110 -5.54 -2.30 -20.44
N LEU A 111 -5.92 -2.13 -19.17
CA LEU A 111 -6.29 -3.23 -18.28
C LEU A 111 -7.58 -3.95 -18.73
N GLU A 112 -8.56 -3.21 -19.25
CA GLU A 112 -9.77 -3.76 -19.85
C GLU A 112 -9.44 -4.53 -21.15
N THR A 113 -8.67 -3.92 -22.06
CA THR A 113 -8.20 -4.55 -23.30
C THR A 113 -7.47 -5.87 -23.02
N LEU A 114 -6.58 -5.86 -22.03
CA LEU A 114 -5.84 -7.05 -21.61
C LEU A 114 -6.77 -8.16 -21.09
N GLY A 115 -7.84 -7.78 -20.39
CA GLY A 115 -8.87 -8.73 -19.94
C GLY A 115 -9.55 -9.46 -21.10
N ASP A 116 -9.94 -8.73 -22.14
CA ASP A 116 -10.58 -9.28 -23.34
C ASP A 116 -9.62 -10.19 -24.16
N GLU A 117 -8.37 -9.76 -24.31
CA GLU A 117 -7.34 -10.55 -25.00
C GLU A 117 -7.02 -11.85 -24.25
N LEU A 118 -6.94 -11.80 -22.92
CA LEU A 118 -6.72 -12.99 -22.08
C LEU A 118 -7.94 -13.90 -22.01
N ALA A 119 -9.16 -13.39 -22.17
CA ALA A 119 -10.34 -14.21 -22.33
C ALA A 119 -10.26 -15.05 -23.62
N THR A 120 -9.80 -14.46 -24.71
CA THR A 120 -9.54 -15.16 -25.97
C THR A 120 -8.45 -16.22 -25.80
N LEU A 121 -7.33 -15.88 -25.16
CA LEU A 121 -6.24 -16.82 -24.89
C LEU A 121 -6.71 -18.03 -24.05
N ARG A 122 -7.62 -17.81 -23.10
CA ARG A 122 -8.20 -18.89 -22.28
C ARG A 122 -9.08 -19.85 -23.09
N GLU A 123 -9.71 -19.39 -24.17
CA GLU A 123 -10.45 -20.28 -25.09
C GLU A 123 -9.49 -21.17 -25.88
N GLU A 124 -8.32 -20.65 -26.27
CA GLU A 124 -7.29 -21.40 -27.00
C GLU A 124 -6.52 -22.37 -26.09
N HIS A 125 -6.41 -22.09 -24.80
CA HIS A 125 -5.71 -22.89 -23.80
C HIS A 125 -6.66 -23.31 -22.64
N PRO A 126 -7.52 -24.31 -22.84
CA PRO A 126 -8.46 -24.79 -21.82
C PRO A 126 -7.73 -25.24 -20.55
N GLY A 127 -8.13 -24.68 -19.37
CA GLY A 127 -7.49 -24.95 -18.08
C GLY A 127 -6.52 -23.86 -17.62
N LEU A 128 -6.15 -22.92 -18.48
CA LEU A 128 -5.50 -21.68 -18.09
C LEU A 128 -6.43 -20.87 -17.15
N ARG A 129 -5.88 -20.37 -16.04
CA ARG A 129 -6.60 -19.50 -15.12
C ARG A 129 -6.02 -18.09 -15.18
N VAL A 130 -6.91 -17.12 -15.24
CA VAL A 130 -6.55 -15.70 -15.14
C VAL A 130 -7.04 -15.18 -13.80
N GLU A 131 -6.12 -14.63 -13.01
CA GLU A 131 -6.42 -13.89 -11.79
C GLU A 131 -6.47 -12.39 -12.13
N GLU A 132 -7.56 -11.75 -11.77
CA GLU A 132 -7.73 -10.31 -11.95
C GLU A 132 -7.26 -9.57 -10.69
N LYS A 133 -6.24 -8.71 -10.87
CA LYS A 133 -5.77 -7.79 -9.85
C LYS A 133 -6.09 -6.34 -10.25
N PRO A 134 -6.11 -5.40 -9.30
CA PRO A 134 -6.47 -4.00 -9.59
C PRO A 134 -5.61 -3.33 -10.68
N ALA A 135 -4.32 -3.69 -10.80
CA ALA A 135 -3.39 -3.09 -11.76
C ALA A 135 -2.71 -4.12 -12.67
N SER A 136 -3.14 -5.39 -12.63
CA SER A 136 -2.54 -6.45 -13.42
C SER A 136 -3.51 -7.61 -13.71
N ARG A 137 -3.09 -8.49 -14.60
CA ARG A 137 -3.70 -9.81 -14.82
C ARG A 137 -2.62 -10.85 -14.67
N VAL A 138 -2.91 -11.93 -13.94
CA VAL A 138 -1.96 -13.00 -13.67
C VAL A 138 -2.45 -14.29 -14.33
N VAL A 139 -1.65 -14.78 -15.25
CA VAL A 139 -1.91 -16.03 -15.99
C VAL A 139 -1.26 -17.18 -15.23
N HIS A 140 -2.05 -18.14 -14.80
CA HIS A 140 -1.62 -19.34 -14.07
C HIS A 140 -1.82 -20.59 -14.92
N THR A 141 -0.77 -21.42 -14.99
CA THR A 141 -0.78 -22.70 -15.74
C THR A 141 -0.62 -23.93 -14.85
N ARG A 142 -0.57 -23.71 -13.50
CA ARG A 142 -0.44 -24.82 -12.54
C ARG A 142 -1.56 -25.85 -12.73
N GLY A 143 -1.18 -27.10 -12.98
CA GLY A 143 -2.10 -28.22 -13.20
C GLY A 143 -2.32 -28.57 -14.66
N LEU A 144 -1.78 -27.81 -15.61
CA LEU A 144 -1.70 -28.20 -17.02
C LEU A 144 -0.52 -29.16 -17.26
N PRO A 145 -0.57 -30.01 -18.32
CA PRO A 145 0.59 -30.72 -18.82
C PRO A 145 1.72 -29.76 -19.20
N ASP A 146 2.99 -30.18 -19.03
CA ASP A 146 4.17 -29.31 -19.18
C ASP A 146 4.28 -28.62 -20.55
N ASP A 147 3.87 -29.29 -21.63
CA ASP A 147 3.88 -28.74 -22.99
C ASP A 147 2.75 -27.72 -23.21
N GLU A 148 1.57 -27.98 -22.68
CA GLU A 148 0.43 -27.03 -22.70
C GLU A 148 0.71 -25.84 -21.82
N ALA A 149 1.27 -26.04 -20.61
CA ALA A 149 1.65 -24.97 -19.70
C ALA A 149 2.65 -24.01 -20.33
N ARG A 150 3.69 -24.57 -21.01
CA ARG A 150 4.70 -23.77 -21.69
C ARG A 150 4.09 -22.97 -22.84
N ALA A 151 3.30 -23.62 -23.70
CA ALA A 151 2.66 -22.94 -24.82
C ALA A 151 1.75 -21.79 -24.37
N ALA A 152 0.99 -21.98 -23.28
CA ALA A 152 0.13 -20.94 -22.72
C ALA A 152 0.93 -19.77 -22.10
N LEU A 153 2.05 -20.05 -21.42
CA LEU A 153 2.92 -18.99 -20.87
C LEU A 153 3.62 -18.21 -21.97
N ASP A 154 4.13 -18.90 -23.01
CA ASP A 154 4.76 -18.24 -24.16
C ASP A 154 3.75 -17.32 -24.87
N ALA A 155 2.52 -17.80 -25.10
CA ALA A 155 1.46 -17.01 -25.71
C ALA A 155 1.05 -15.79 -24.85
N ALA A 156 0.98 -15.94 -23.51
CA ALA A 156 0.73 -14.81 -22.60
C ALA A 156 1.87 -13.77 -22.62
N GLN A 157 3.13 -14.21 -22.69
CA GLN A 157 4.27 -13.30 -22.83
C GLN A 157 4.28 -12.58 -24.18
N GLU A 158 3.98 -13.28 -25.28
CA GLU A 158 3.85 -12.67 -26.61
C GLU A 158 2.70 -11.65 -26.66
N LEU A 159 1.57 -11.95 -25.97
CA LEU A 159 0.47 -11.01 -25.83
C LEU A 159 0.93 -9.76 -25.09
N GLY A 160 1.58 -9.91 -23.94
CA GLY A 160 2.12 -8.77 -23.18
C GLY A 160 3.13 -7.95 -23.98
N ALA A 161 4.01 -8.59 -24.77
CA ALA A 161 5.01 -7.90 -25.57
C ALA A 161 4.43 -7.04 -26.71
N ARG A 162 3.15 -7.21 -27.07
CA ARG A 162 2.45 -6.34 -28.04
C ARG A 162 2.14 -4.96 -27.48
N HIS A 163 2.02 -4.87 -26.16
CA HIS A 163 1.69 -3.63 -25.44
C HIS A 163 2.93 -3.08 -24.73
N THR A 164 3.57 -2.06 -25.31
CA THR A 164 4.82 -1.47 -24.78
C THR A 164 4.66 -0.82 -23.40
N ALA A 165 3.44 -0.56 -22.98
CA ALA A 165 3.11 0.00 -21.65
C ALA A 165 2.88 -1.08 -20.59
N LEU A 166 2.90 -2.37 -20.94
CA LEU A 166 2.82 -3.46 -19.98
C LEU A 166 4.19 -3.84 -19.43
N ASP A 167 4.24 -4.05 -18.14
CA ASP A 167 5.34 -4.76 -17.49
C ASP A 167 5.01 -6.26 -17.44
N VAL A 168 5.87 -7.08 -18.04
CA VAL A 168 5.68 -8.52 -18.16
C VAL A 168 6.66 -9.23 -17.23
N THR A 169 6.15 -9.80 -16.15
CA THR A 169 6.95 -10.51 -15.16
C THR A 169 6.71 -12.02 -15.22
N PRO A 170 7.65 -12.81 -15.78
CA PRO A 170 7.55 -14.27 -15.80
C PRO A 170 7.92 -14.85 -14.44
N GLY A 171 7.19 -15.90 -14.02
CA GLY A 171 7.46 -16.70 -12.83
C GLY A 171 7.33 -18.20 -13.09
N LYS A 172 7.41 -19.01 -12.03
CA LYS A 172 7.20 -20.45 -12.15
C LYS A 172 5.72 -20.76 -12.31
N ASP A 173 5.34 -21.33 -13.45
CA ASP A 173 3.94 -21.66 -13.81
C ASP A 173 3.00 -20.45 -13.83
N VAL A 174 3.56 -19.24 -14.03
CA VAL A 174 2.82 -17.98 -13.97
C VAL A 174 3.48 -16.89 -14.82
N VAL A 175 2.65 -15.99 -15.37
CA VAL A 175 3.08 -14.70 -15.95
C VAL A 175 2.18 -13.61 -15.40
N GLU A 176 2.76 -12.56 -14.85
CA GLU A 176 2.02 -11.33 -14.49
C GLU A 176 2.20 -10.27 -15.57
N LEU A 177 1.08 -9.68 -15.98
CA LEU A 177 0.98 -8.60 -16.96
C LEU A 177 0.44 -7.37 -16.24
N ALA A 178 1.29 -6.40 -15.91
CA ALA A 178 0.92 -5.24 -15.13
C ALA A 178 0.86 -3.96 -15.98
N VAL A 179 -0.21 -3.17 -15.82
CA VAL A 179 -0.37 -1.86 -16.48
C VAL A 179 0.29 -0.74 -15.70
N ALA A 180 0.62 -0.98 -14.44
CA ALA A 180 1.32 -0.01 -13.58
C ALA A 180 2.18 -0.75 -12.54
N HIS A 181 3.31 -0.15 -12.20
CA HIS A 181 4.03 -0.53 -11.00
C HIS A 181 3.26 -0.03 -9.78
N VAL A 182 2.81 -0.96 -8.95
CA VAL A 182 2.13 -0.66 -7.71
C VAL A 182 2.96 -1.13 -6.53
N GLY A 183 2.89 -0.37 -5.45
CA GLY A 183 3.57 -0.70 -4.22
C GLY A 183 3.34 0.39 -3.19
N LYS A 184 3.40 0.05 -1.90
CA LYS A 184 3.19 1.01 -0.81
C LYS A 184 4.09 2.24 -0.97
N GLY A 185 5.37 2.04 -1.33
CA GLY A 185 6.32 3.12 -1.56
C GLY A 185 5.94 4.06 -2.69
N VAL A 186 5.52 3.51 -3.83
CA VAL A 186 5.06 4.30 -4.99
C VAL A 186 3.85 5.15 -4.60
N ALA A 187 2.87 4.54 -3.91
CA ALA A 187 1.66 5.23 -3.46
C ALA A 187 1.97 6.33 -2.43
N LEU A 188 2.88 6.08 -1.49
CA LEU A 188 3.29 7.06 -0.48
C LEU A 188 3.98 8.27 -1.11
N VAL A 189 4.90 8.05 -2.04
CA VAL A 189 5.60 9.14 -2.75
C VAL A 189 4.63 9.95 -3.60
N ALA A 190 3.71 9.27 -4.33
CA ALA A 190 2.69 9.94 -5.13
C ALA A 190 1.76 10.78 -4.24
N LEU A 191 1.24 10.20 -3.15
CA LEU A 191 0.36 10.92 -2.22
C LEU A 191 1.08 12.12 -1.57
N ALA A 192 2.35 11.97 -1.16
CA ALA A 192 3.12 13.06 -0.59
C ALA A 192 3.27 14.25 -1.54
N ARG A 193 3.46 13.98 -2.84
CA ARG A 193 3.52 15.01 -3.88
C ARG A 193 2.17 15.67 -4.12
N ASP A 194 1.10 14.86 -4.22
CA ASP A 194 -0.27 15.35 -4.46
C ASP A 194 -0.72 16.36 -3.38
N VAL A 195 -0.35 16.09 -2.12
CA VAL A 195 -0.72 16.96 -0.98
C VAL A 195 0.35 18.00 -0.64
N ASP A 196 1.42 18.07 -1.44
CA ASP A 196 2.58 18.97 -1.24
C ASP A 196 3.13 18.87 0.19
N ALA A 197 3.30 17.64 0.68
CA ALA A 197 3.79 17.38 2.04
C ALA A 197 5.27 17.77 2.17
N GLN A 198 5.62 18.51 3.21
CA GLN A 198 7.01 18.87 3.54
C GLN A 198 7.80 17.73 4.17
N ALA A 199 7.08 16.77 4.76
CA ALA A 199 7.62 15.51 5.26
C ALA A 199 6.52 14.44 5.35
N VAL A 200 6.95 13.18 5.37
CA VAL A 200 6.11 12.00 5.52
C VAL A 200 6.46 11.31 6.84
N PHE A 201 5.46 11.00 7.65
CA PHE A 201 5.54 9.99 8.69
C PHE A 201 5.00 8.68 8.08
N TYR A 202 5.75 7.59 8.20
CA TYR A 202 5.28 6.28 7.76
C TYR A 202 5.66 5.20 8.76
N ALA A 203 4.67 4.36 9.17
CA ALA A 203 4.87 3.22 10.05
C ALA A 203 4.42 1.92 9.35
N GLY A 204 5.23 0.88 9.50
CA GLY A 204 5.01 -0.44 8.93
C GLY A 204 5.72 -1.55 9.70
N ASP A 205 5.40 -2.83 9.43
CA ASP A 205 5.96 -3.99 10.16
C ASP A 205 6.53 -5.07 9.23
N ASP A 206 6.17 -5.07 7.94
CA ASP A 206 6.47 -6.15 7.01
C ASP A 206 7.48 -5.75 5.90
N LEU A 207 7.82 -6.73 5.02
CA LEU A 207 8.72 -6.52 3.90
C LEU A 207 8.20 -5.49 2.88
N THR A 208 6.89 -5.39 2.69
CA THR A 208 6.33 -4.40 1.75
C THR A 208 6.45 -2.98 2.29
N ASP A 209 6.53 -2.83 3.63
CA ASP A 209 6.81 -1.57 4.30
C ASP A 209 8.29 -1.19 4.23
N GLU A 210 9.20 -2.19 4.28
CA GLU A 210 10.62 -1.94 4.04
C GLU A 210 10.86 -1.32 2.65
N HIS A 211 10.19 -1.84 1.60
CA HIS A 211 10.22 -1.19 0.28
C HIS A 211 9.60 0.22 0.31
N GLY A 212 8.61 0.45 1.20
CA GLY A 212 8.06 1.77 1.47
C GLY A 212 9.07 2.73 2.08
N PHE A 213 9.81 2.28 3.09
CA PHE A 213 10.86 3.07 3.74
C PHE A 213 12.00 3.41 2.77
N GLU A 214 12.44 2.46 1.95
CA GLU A 214 13.46 2.66 0.93
C GLU A 214 13.00 3.67 -0.13
N ALA A 215 11.78 3.51 -0.67
CA ALA A 215 11.23 4.43 -1.67
C ALA A 215 11.12 5.88 -1.16
N LEU A 216 10.72 6.05 0.12
CA LEU A 216 10.66 7.36 0.76
C LEU A 216 12.05 7.97 0.97
N ALA A 217 13.07 7.15 1.24
CA ALA A 217 14.45 7.60 1.43
C ALA A 217 15.12 8.00 0.10
N ASP A 218 14.81 7.28 -0.98
CA ASP A 218 15.41 7.48 -2.31
C ASP A 218 14.81 8.67 -3.06
N ASP A 219 13.57 9.04 -2.75
CA ASP A 219 12.90 10.16 -3.42
C ASP A 219 13.28 11.51 -2.78
N PRO A 220 13.79 12.49 -3.56
CA PRO A 220 14.23 13.77 -3.02
C PRO A 220 13.15 14.58 -2.30
N HIS A 221 11.87 14.41 -2.68
CA HIS A 221 10.75 15.12 -2.05
C HIS A 221 10.44 14.56 -0.66
N THR A 222 10.63 13.25 -0.47
CA THR A 222 10.29 12.52 0.76
C THR A 222 11.51 12.08 1.59
N ALA A 223 12.74 12.42 1.18
CA ALA A 223 13.99 11.98 1.85
C ALA A 223 14.12 12.36 3.33
N ARG A 224 13.26 13.25 3.84
CA ARG A 224 13.15 13.60 5.26
C ARG A 224 12.07 12.80 6.01
N ALA A 225 11.57 11.70 5.43
CA ALA A 225 10.54 10.90 6.06
C ALA A 225 10.95 10.44 7.46
N LEU A 226 10.01 10.52 8.39
CA LEU A 226 10.07 9.91 9.72
C LEU A 226 9.49 8.50 9.59
N THR A 227 10.36 7.51 9.42
CA THR A 227 9.97 6.11 9.24
C THR A 227 10.08 5.36 10.56
N VAL A 228 9.08 4.53 10.85
CA VAL A 228 8.95 3.78 12.10
C VAL A 228 8.61 2.33 11.79
N HIS A 229 9.46 1.41 12.22
CA HIS A 229 9.15 -0.02 12.18
C HIS A 229 8.42 -0.44 13.45
N VAL A 230 7.38 -1.26 13.31
CA VAL A 230 6.69 -1.90 14.44
C VAL A 230 7.19 -3.33 14.56
N GLY A 231 7.72 -3.69 15.73
CA GLY A 231 8.30 -5.01 15.97
C GLY A 231 9.81 -5.02 16.11
N ASP A 232 10.42 -6.23 16.09
CA ASP A 232 11.83 -6.47 16.41
C ASP A 232 12.67 -6.98 15.22
N SER A 233 12.05 -7.16 14.02
CA SER A 233 12.77 -7.62 12.83
C SER A 233 13.77 -6.57 12.31
N ASP A 234 14.70 -6.98 11.46
CA ASP A 234 15.63 -6.06 10.79
C ASP A 234 14.87 -5.05 9.95
N THR A 235 15.31 -3.78 9.96
CA THR A 235 14.59 -2.70 9.29
C THR A 235 15.50 -1.60 8.76
N SER A 236 15.12 -1.00 7.64
CA SER A 236 15.67 0.24 7.09
C SER A 236 15.00 1.50 7.67
N ALA A 237 13.93 1.35 8.46
CA ALA A 237 13.30 2.48 9.14
C ALA A 237 14.25 3.17 10.12
N ARG A 238 14.08 4.49 10.28
CA ARG A 238 14.94 5.30 11.16
C ARG A 238 14.68 5.08 12.65
N HIS A 239 13.45 4.68 12.98
CA HIS A 239 12.99 4.48 14.35
C HIS A 239 12.20 3.17 14.46
N ARG A 240 11.92 2.79 15.71
CA ARG A 240 11.20 1.56 16.02
C ARG A 240 10.30 1.75 17.23
N VAL A 241 9.17 1.07 17.23
CA VAL A 241 8.32 0.81 18.38
C VAL A 241 8.12 -0.69 18.54
N ALA A 242 7.78 -1.16 19.74
CA ALA A 242 7.75 -2.58 20.04
C ALA A 242 6.51 -3.29 19.47
N ASP A 243 5.35 -2.62 19.49
CA ASP A 243 4.06 -3.21 19.15
C ASP A 243 3.02 -2.12 18.79
N GLU A 244 1.79 -2.56 18.48
CA GLU A 244 0.66 -1.71 18.11
C GLU A 244 0.26 -0.75 19.26
N HIS A 245 0.48 -1.12 20.51
CA HIS A 245 0.18 -0.26 21.65
C HIS A 245 1.16 0.90 21.76
N GLU A 246 2.46 0.65 21.59
CA GLU A 246 3.47 1.73 21.49
C GLU A 246 3.23 2.60 20.24
N MET A 247 2.76 2.00 19.14
CA MET A 247 2.38 2.76 17.96
C MET A 247 1.22 3.73 18.25
N VAL A 248 0.21 3.31 19.00
CA VAL A 248 -0.88 4.20 19.44
C VAL A 248 -0.37 5.32 20.35
N GLU A 249 0.56 5.02 21.29
CA GLU A 249 1.21 6.02 22.13
C GLU A 249 1.97 7.06 21.27
N LEU A 250 2.65 6.60 20.21
CA LEU A 250 3.36 7.45 19.25
C LEU A 250 2.40 8.38 18.49
N LEU A 251 1.29 7.85 17.97
CA LEU A 251 0.26 8.65 17.30
C LEU A 251 -0.38 9.70 18.22
N GLN A 252 -0.63 9.36 19.48
CA GLN A 252 -1.14 10.30 20.48
C GLN A 252 -0.11 11.38 20.81
N THR A 253 1.16 11.02 20.86
CA THR A 253 2.27 11.98 21.06
C THR A 253 2.37 12.96 19.88
N LEU A 254 2.28 12.45 18.65
CA LEU A 254 2.25 13.27 17.44
C LEU A 254 1.03 14.21 17.44
N LEU A 255 -0.16 13.68 17.75
CA LEU A 255 -1.39 14.46 17.84
C LEU A 255 -1.27 15.60 18.86
N ALA A 256 -0.72 15.30 20.05
CA ALA A 256 -0.50 16.32 21.09
C ALA A 256 0.48 17.40 20.62
N ALA A 257 1.59 17.00 19.97
CA ALA A 257 2.61 17.92 19.45
C ALA A 257 2.08 18.81 18.30
N ARG A 258 1.14 18.32 17.47
CA ARG A 258 0.55 19.13 16.39
C ARG A 258 -0.57 20.05 16.85
N ARG A 259 -1.13 19.83 18.05
CA ARG A 259 -2.16 20.70 18.66
C ARG A 259 -1.54 21.88 19.46
N GLY A 260 -0.30 21.74 19.88
CA GLY A 260 0.40 22.73 20.72
C GLY A 260 1.18 23.69 19.92
#